data_90925ba4629e4279d5e83747ac653637
#
_entry.id   90925ba4629e4279d5e83747ac653637
#
_cell.length_a   1.000
_cell.length_b   1.000
_cell.length_c   1.000
_cell.angle_alpha   90.00
_cell.angle_beta   90.00
_cell.angle_gamma   90.00
#
_symmetry.space_group_name_H-M   'P 1'
#
loop_
_entity.id
_entity.type
_entity.pdbx_description
1 polymer ?
#
loop_
_entity_poly.entity_id
_entity_poly.type
_entity_poly.pdbx_seq_one_letter_code
_entity_poly.pdbx_strand_id
1 'polypeptide(L)'
;MAKYQVMFWKHIPAQVKAWDGQGEVKRMLPDRFQAAIDAFAMKDGSTEMDAYLEGWRWGEAQERSGGAEEVATAVVKELDAANLEPR
;
A
#
# COMPACT_ATOMS: atom_id res chain seq x y z
N MET A 1 -10.24 -13.89 12.05
CA MET A 1 -9.25 -12.81 12.00
C MET A 1 -8.40 -12.92 10.75
N ALA A 2 -8.06 -11.82 10.17
CA ALA A 2 -7.22 -11.79 8.99
C ALA A 2 -5.91 -11.10 9.30
N LYS A 3 -4.91 -11.40 8.50
CA LYS A 3 -3.64 -10.69 8.55
C LYS A 3 -3.56 -9.80 7.31
N TYR A 4 -2.80 -8.74 7.40
CA TYR A 4 -2.61 -7.86 6.26
C TYR A 4 -1.22 -7.27 6.26
N GLN A 5 -0.79 -6.88 5.06
CA GLN A 5 0.45 -6.15 4.86
C GLN A 5 0.18 -5.04 3.86
N VAL A 6 0.90 -3.94 4.01
CA VAL A 6 0.82 -2.83 3.07
C VAL A 6 2.12 -2.77 2.28
N MET A 7 2.01 -2.66 0.97
CA MET A 7 3.19 -2.45 0.13
C MET A 7 3.40 -0.96 -0.02
N PHE A 8 4.61 -0.51 0.27
CA PHE A 8 5.00 0.88 0.17
C PHE A 8 6.02 1.07 -0.94
N TRP A 9 5.98 2.21 -1.57
CA TRP A 9 7.12 2.70 -2.34
C TRP A 9 7.71 3.82 -1.50
N LYS A 10 8.85 3.53 -0.90
CA LYS A 10 9.45 4.37 0.14
C LYS A 10 8.44 4.59 1.27
N HIS A 11 7.87 5.78 1.39
CA HIS A 11 6.88 6.06 2.44
C HIS A 11 5.44 6.14 1.92
N ILE A 12 5.24 5.90 0.63
CA ILE A 12 3.92 6.04 0.01
C ILE A 12 3.26 4.68 -0.13
N PRO A 13 2.09 4.47 0.49
CA PRO A 13 1.39 3.19 0.35
C PRO A 13 0.83 3.03 -1.06
N ALA A 14 0.87 1.82 -1.58
CA ALA A 14 0.40 1.53 -2.93
C ALA A 14 -0.63 0.41 -2.99
N GLN A 15 -0.51 -0.57 -2.13
CA GLN A 15 -1.34 -1.76 -2.21
C GLN A 15 -1.49 -2.40 -0.83
N VAL A 16 -2.66 -2.99 -0.59
CA VAL A 16 -2.92 -3.76 0.63
C VAL A 16 -3.16 -5.21 0.23
N LYS A 17 -2.51 -6.11 0.93
CA LYS A 17 -2.76 -7.53 0.80
C LYS A 17 -3.29 -8.04 2.13
N ALA A 18 -4.39 -8.77 2.11
CA ALA A 18 -4.95 -9.38 3.31
C ALA A 18 -5.23 -10.85 3.04
N TRP A 19 -5.10 -11.66 4.06
CA TRP A 19 -5.36 -13.08 3.92
C TRP A 19 -5.94 -13.64 5.21
N ASP A 20 -6.73 -14.69 5.05
CA ASP A 20 -7.28 -15.44 6.17
C ASP A 20 -7.22 -16.93 5.81
N GLY A 21 -7.88 -17.77 6.58
CA GLY A 21 -7.86 -19.20 6.33
C GLY A 21 -8.59 -19.60 5.04
N GLN A 22 -9.29 -18.71 4.42
CA GLN A 22 -10.10 -18.99 3.23
C GLN A 22 -9.54 -18.39 1.95
N GLY A 23 -8.57 -17.49 2.03
CA GLY A 23 -8.00 -16.92 0.82
C GLY A 23 -7.25 -15.62 1.04
N GLU A 24 -6.81 -15.07 -0.06
CA GLU A 24 -6.03 -13.84 -0.09
C GLU A 24 -6.73 -12.82 -0.97
N VAL A 25 -6.71 -11.58 -0.54
CA VAL A 25 -7.32 -10.46 -1.26
C VAL A 25 -6.28 -9.35 -1.41
N LYS A 26 -6.21 -8.76 -2.59
CA LYS A 26 -5.36 -7.59 -2.83
C LYS A 26 -6.23 -6.43 -3.25
N ARG A 27 -5.90 -5.25 -2.74
CA ARG A 27 -6.60 -4.02 -3.10
C ARG A 27 -5.59 -2.92 -3.37
N MET A 28 -5.76 -2.26 -4.49
CA MET A 28 -4.91 -1.11 -4.82
C MET A 28 -5.47 0.14 -4.16
N LEU A 29 -4.58 1.04 -3.79
CA LEU A 29 -5.00 2.35 -3.32
C LEU A 29 -5.44 3.20 -4.52
N PRO A 30 -6.18 4.31 -4.29
CA PRO A 30 -6.62 5.18 -5.38
C PRO A 30 -5.46 5.65 -6.25
N ASP A 31 -5.77 6.00 -7.49
CA ASP A 31 -4.78 6.42 -8.49
C ASP A 31 -3.90 7.56 -8.03
N ARG A 32 -4.40 8.42 -7.17
CA ARG A 32 -3.60 9.54 -6.66
C ARG A 32 -2.36 9.09 -5.91
N PHE A 33 -2.40 7.88 -5.34
CA PHE A 33 -1.22 7.32 -4.67
C PHE A 33 -0.16 6.92 -5.68
N GLN A 34 -0.57 6.35 -6.80
CA GLN A 34 0.36 6.02 -7.87
C GLN A 34 0.95 7.30 -8.47
N ALA A 35 0.13 8.32 -8.66
CA ALA A 35 0.60 9.61 -9.15
C ALA A 35 1.60 10.23 -8.18
N ALA A 36 1.35 10.08 -6.87
CA ALA A 36 2.29 10.57 -5.86
C ALA A 36 3.62 9.84 -5.92
N ILE A 37 3.58 8.52 -6.13
CA ILE A 37 4.79 7.72 -6.28
C ILE A 37 5.59 8.19 -7.48
N ASP A 38 4.94 8.37 -8.62
CA ASP A 38 5.60 8.82 -9.84
C ASP A 38 6.22 10.21 -9.67
N ALA A 39 5.47 11.12 -9.07
CA ALA A 39 5.95 12.47 -8.84
C ALA A 39 7.14 12.49 -7.88
N PHE A 40 7.08 11.67 -6.83
CA PHE A 40 8.16 11.59 -5.87
C PHE A 40 9.42 11.00 -6.51
N ALA A 41 9.24 9.96 -7.32
CA ALA A 41 10.36 9.33 -8.00
C ALA A 41 11.09 10.32 -8.92
N MET A 42 10.34 11.13 -9.64
CA MET A 42 10.92 12.15 -10.51
C MET A 42 11.65 13.22 -9.73
N LYS A 43 11.05 13.67 -8.65
CA LYS A 43 11.64 14.72 -7.81
C LYS A 43 12.88 14.23 -7.08
N ASP A 44 12.88 12.97 -6.67
CA ASP A 44 13.96 12.37 -5.90
C ASP A 44 15.11 11.86 -6.79
N GLY A 45 14.89 11.82 -8.10
CA GLY A 45 15.86 11.27 -9.02
C GLY A 45 15.85 9.74 -9.09
N SER A 46 14.84 9.10 -8.52
CA SER A 46 14.72 7.63 -8.51
C SER A 46 14.01 7.12 -9.76
N THR A 47 14.37 7.66 -10.91
CA THR A 47 13.74 7.26 -12.17
C THR A 47 14.46 6.11 -12.87
N GLU A 48 15.67 5.80 -12.43
CA GLU A 48 16.37 4.64 -12.96
C GLU A 48 15.73 3.37 -12.40
N MET A 49 15.72 2.33 -13.20
CA MET A 49 15.04 1.08 -12.85
C MET A 49 15.46 0.56 -11.47
N ASP A 50 16.75 0.48 -11.22
CA ASP A 50 17.26 -0.06 -9.96
C ASP A 50 16.81 0.77 -8.75
N ALA A 51 16.94 2.08 -8.85
CA ALA A 51 16.55 2.97 -7.76
C ALA A 51 15.04 2.91 -7.52
N TYR A 52 14.28 2.83 -8.58
CA TYR A 52 12.82 2.72 -8.48
C TYR A 52 12.42 1.42 -7.79
N LEU A 53 12.99 0.30 -8.20
CA LEU A 53 12.66 -1.01 -7.63
C LEU A 53 13.07 -1.13 -6.17
N GLU A 54 14.15 -0.50 -5.78
CA GLU A 54 14.61 -0.52 -4.39
C GLU A 54 13.65 0.16 -3.44
N GLY A 55 12.81 1.04 -3.95
CA GLY A 55 11.82 1.73 -3.13
C GLY A 55 10.66 0.85 -2.69
N TRP A 56 10.41 -0.24 -3.39
CA TRP A 56 9.29 -1.13 -3.07
C TRP A 56 9.60 -2.02 -1.87
N ARG A 57 8.69 -2.07 -0.92
CA ARG A 57 8.84 -2.94 0.24
C ARG A 57 7.48 -3.28 0.83
N TRP A 58 7.40 -4.46 1.44
CA TRP A 58 6.23 -4.84 2.22
C TRP A 58 6.44 -4.39 3.67
N GLY A 59 5.39 -3.83 4.26
CA GLY A 59 5.41 -3.52 5.68
C GLY A 59 5.21 -4.79 6.50
N GLU A 60 5.25 -4.66 7.81
CA GLU A 60 5.04 -5.79 8.70
C GLU A 60 3.63 -6.34 8.58
N ALA A 61 3.50 -7.66 8.68
CA ALA A 61 2.20 -8.30 8.73
C ALA A 61 1.55 -7.99 10.07
N GLN A 62 0.28 -7.62 10.03
CA GLN A 62 -0.49 -7.32 11.24
C GLN A 62 -1.80 -8.09 11.20
N GLU A 63 -2.38 -8.31 12.39
CA GLU A 63 -3.66 -8.98 12.51
C GLU A 63 -4.76 -7.98 12.79
N ARG A 64 -5.96 -8.30 12.29
CA ARG A 64 -7.10 -7.45 12.48
C ARG A 64 -8.37 -8.29 12.41
N SER A 65 -9.39 -7.91 13.16
CA SER A 65 -10.69 -8.60 13.15
C SER A 65 -11.35 -8.46 11.80
N GLY A 66 -12.03 -9.52 11.36
CA GLY A 66 -12.77 -9.54 10.11
C GLY A 66 -12.14 -10.46 9.08
N GLY A 67 -12.82 -10.66 7.98
CA GLY A 67 -12.31 -11.46 6.87
C GLY A 67 -11.31 -10.67 6.04
N ALA A 68 -10.60 -11.37 5.15
CA ALA A 68 -9.57 -10.75 4.33
C ALA A 68 -10.09 -9.57 3.52
N GLU A 69 -11.24 -9.72 2.87
CA GLU A 69 -11.82 -8.67 2.06
C GLU A 69 -12.20 -7.46 2.90
N GLU A 70 -12.83 -7.69 4.04
CA GLU A 70 -13.24 -6.62 4.94
C GLU A 70 -12.03 -5.85 5.46
N VAL A 71 -10.99 -6.57 5.86
CA VAL A 71 -9.77 -5.97 6.37
C VAL A 71 -9.07 -5.17 5.28
N ALA A 72 -8.95 -5.72 4.08
CA ALA A 72 -8.30 -5.03 2.97
C ALA A 72 -9.02 -3.72 2.64
N THR A 73 -10.34 -3.76 2.56
CA THR A 73 -11.15 -2.57 2.28
C THR A 73 -10.99 -1.52 3.38
N ALA A 74 -11.04 -1.95 4.64
CA ALA A 74 -10.91 -1.04 5.76
C ALA A 74 -9.54 -0.37 5.80
N VAL A 75 -8.49 -1.13 5.56
CA VAL A 75 -7.12 -0.60 5.59
C VAL A 75 -6.91 0.39 4.45
N VAL A 76 -7.39 0.08 3.25
CA VAL A 76 -7.31 1.02 2.12
C VAL A 76 -8.00 2.33 2.47
N LYS A 77 -9.17 2.25 3.06
CA LYS A 77 -9.94 3.43 3.45
C LYS A 77 -9.20 4.28 4.48
N GLU A 78 -8.60 3.63 5.45
CA GLU A 78 -7.83 4.31 6.50
C GLU A 78 -6.59 4.98 5.94
N LEU A 79 -5.89 4.31 5.06
CA LEU A 79 -4.70 4.88 4.42
C LEU A 79 -5.07 6.05 3.52
N ASP A 80 -6.16 5.93 2.79
CA ASP A 80 -6.65 7.00 1.93
C ASP A 80 -6.97 8.24 2.75
N ALA A 81 -7.64 8.06 3.87
CA ALA A 81 -7.99 9.17 4.75
C ALA A 81 -6.75 9.80 5.40
N ALA A 82 -5.79 8.97 5.82
CA ALA A 82 -4.57 9.44 6.48
C ALA A 82 -3.66 10.20 5.53
N ASN A 83 -3.75 9.93 4.22
CA ASN A 83 -2.91 10.57 3.21
C ASN A 83 -3.71 11.53 2.34
N LEU A 84 -4.65 12.21 2.95
CA LEU A 84 -5.57 13.10 2.26
C LEU A 84 -4.87 14.28 1.60
N GLU A 85 -3.78 14.72 2.19
CA GLU A 85 -3.03 15.88 1.73
C GLU A 85 -1.74 15.40 1.06
N PRO A 86 -1.70 15.29 -0.27
CA PRO A 86 -0.47 14.91 -0.96
C PRO A 86 0.58 15.98 -0.76
N ARG A 87 1.78 15.56 -0.58
CA ARG A 87 2.89 16.47 -0.30
C ARG A 87 3.92 16.43 -1.39
#